data_dbcb8aeaa8902697537519536f1f8b74
#
_entry.id   dbcb8aeaa8902697537519536f1f8b74
#
_cell.length_a   1.000
_cell.length_b   1.000
_cell.length_c   1.000
_cell.angle_alpha   90.00
_cell.angle_beta   90.00
_cell.angle_gamma   90.00
#
_symmetry.space_group_name_H-M   'P 1'
#
loop_
_entity.id
_entity.type
_entity.pdbx_description
1 polymer ?
#
loop_
_entity_poly.entity_id
_entity_poly.type
_entity_poly.pdbx_seq_one_letter_code
_entity_poly.pdbx_strand_id
1 'polypeptide(L)'
;MEKDKDKQICWGIIGAGSVCRVKSAPAMNKIPGSRIAAVMRRTGEKAREFAALHNIPRWYDDADALLSDPDVNAVYIATPPGSHRELTLKAAAAGKSVYVEKPMARNWQECRDMISACKEAGVPLFVAYYRRMLPNYRKIKELVDAGVIGTVRSVHIRMNKPVNPDFDRDPGNWRVQPELAGGGYFYDLASHQLDFLDYLLGPATDACGIASNQADLYPAEDIVTGSFRFESGVQGTGNWCFTAAKSDEDDLITLTGSKGVLRWPTFAGYYVDLKTDAKPDAIRFHFDMPEHIQQPLIETIVRELQDWMVHDRSDIPLKYKAPDSMEASAADDATGEMAGSADAAGPADSAGSADSADSAGSADSTGFAGSAGSADSGDEVRRCPSTGITAARTNRVMEALTGKNPM
;
A
#
# COMPACT_ATOMS: atom_id res chain seq x y z
N MET A 1 -37.89 -5.58 3.88
CA MET A 1 -37.12 -6.80 3.53
C MET A 1 -36.60 -6.86 2.08
N GLU A 2 -37.28 -6.24 1.11
CA GLU A 2 -36.80 -6.24 -0.30
C GLU A 2 -35.67 -5.18 -0.52
N LYS A 3 -35.75 -4.01 0.14
CA LYS A 3 -34.74 -2.93 0.05
C LYS A 3 -33.35 -3.25 0.64
N ASP A 4 -33.20 -4.30 1.45
CA ASP A 4 -31.90 -4.68 2.02
C ASP A 4 -31.11 -5.65 1.14
N LYS A 5 -31.76 -6.32 0.17
CA LYS A 5 -31.06 -7.20 -0.77
C LYS A 5 -30.23 -6.41 -1.77
N ASP A 6 -30.63 -5.21 -2.13
CA ASP A 6 -29.96 -4.35 -3.09
C ASP A 6 -28.63 -3.78 -2.58
N LYS A 7 -28.38 -3.86 -1.27
CA LYS A 7 -27.15 -3.37 -0.61
C LYS A 7 -26.17 -4.48 -0.20
N GLN A 8 -26.48 -5.73 -0.51
CA GLN A 8 -25.62 -6.83 -0.11
C GLN A 8 -24.39 -6.97 -1.02
N ILE A 9 -23.21 -6.93 -0.41
CA ILE A 9 -21.96 -7.21 -1.11
C ILE A 9 -21.79 -8.73 -1.18
N CYS A 10 -21.76 -9.24 -2.40
CA CYS A 10 -21.66 -10.65 -2.73
C CYS A 10 -20.30 -10.90 -3.40
N TRP A 11 -19.34 -11.38 -2.62
CA TRP A 11 -17.96 -11.55 -3.07
C TRP A 11 -17.78 -12.81 -3.92
N GLY A 12 -17.09 -12.65 -5.05
CA GLY A 12 -16.41 -13.73 -5.76
C GLY A 12 -14.91 -13.71 -5.40
N ILE A 13 -14.37 -14.81 -4.89
CA ILE A 13 -12.94 -14.91 -4.57
C ILE A 13 -12.20 -15.61 -5.68
N ILE A 14 -11.20 -14.95 -6.28
CA ILE A 14 -10.29 -15.55 -7.27
C ILE A 14 -8.93 -15.79 -6.62
N GLY A 15 -8.49 -17.05 -6.56
CA GLY A 15 -7.20 -17.42 -5.98
C GLY A 15 -7.25 -17.68 -4.48
N ALA A 16 -8.21 -18.48 -4.01
CA ALA A 16 -8.39 -18.82 -2.59
C ALA A 16 -7.22 -19.65 -2.03
N GLY A 17 -6.14 -19.00 -1.65
CA GLY A 17 -4.96 -19.57 -1.00
C GLY A 17 -4.97 -19.44 0.53
N SER A 18 -3.78 -19.56 1.16
CA SER A 18 -3.61 -19.46 2.62
C SER A 18 -4.07 -18.13 3.19
N VAL A 19 -3.84 -17.01 2.47
CA VAL A 19 -4.29 -15.68 2.89
C VAL A 19 -5.80 -15.63 3.03
N CYS A 20 -6.54 -16.13 2.04
CA CYS A 20 -8.00 -16.17 2.08
C CYS A 20 -8.51 -17.04 3.22
N ARG A 21 -7.87 -18.19 3.45
CA ARG A 21 -8.33 -19.16 4.45
C ARG A 21 -8.38 -18.60 5.87
N VAL A 22 -7.44 -17.72 6.22
CA VAL A 22 -7.26 -17.26 7.61
C VAL A 22 -7.58 -15.78 7.77
N LYS A 23 -7.21 -14.92 6.80
CA LYS A 23 -7.16 -13.47 6.97
C LYS A 23 -8.37 -12.74 6.41
N SER A 24 -8.94 -13.18 5.28
CA SER A 24 -9.96 -12.41 4.55
C SER A 24 -11.31 -13.10 4.42
N ALA A 25 -11.38 -14.37 3.99
CA ALA A 25 -12.67 -15.03 3.75
C ALA A 25 -13.55 -15.11 5.02
N PRO A 26 -13.05 -15.51 6.20
CA PRO A 26 -13.88 -15.48 7.40
C PRO A 26 -14.35 -14.06 7.77
N ALA A 27 -13.51 -13.04 7.57
CA ALA A 27 -13.86 -11.66 7.80
C ALA A 27 -15.04 -11.20 6.93
N MET A 28 -15.01 -11.52 5.63
CA MET A 28 -16.07 -11.13 4.68
C MET A 28 -17.46 -11.62 5.10
N ASN A 29 -17.54 -12.82 5.67
CA ASN A 29 -18.83 -13.37 6.14
C ASN A 29 -19.26 -12.85 7.52
N LYS A 30 -18.35 -12.24 8.30
CA LYS A 30 -18.69 -11.65 9.62
C LYS A 30 -19.21 -10.22 9.53
N ILE A 31 -19.00 -9.56 8.38
CA ILE A 31 -19.38 -8.14 8.21
C ILE A 31 -20.86 -8.06 7.77
N PRO A 32 -21.70 -7.26 8.46
CA PRO A 32 -23.10 -7.08 8.10
C PRO A 32 -23.27 -6.60 6.65
N GLY A 33 -24.17 -7.25 5.91
CA GLY A 33 -24.40 -6.93 4.50
C GLY A 33 -23.31 -7.42 3.54
N SER A 34 -22.42 -8.32 4.00
CA SER A 34 -21.36 -8.92 3.20
C SER A 34 -21.43 -10.44 3.27
N ARG A 35 -21.22 -11.12 2.14
CA ARG A 35 -21.12 -12.59 2.07
C ARG A 35 -20.24 -13.02 0.90
N ILE A 36 -19.67 -14.20 1.01
CA ILE A 36 -19.00 -14.83 -0.11
C ILE A 36 -20.04 -15.64 -0.90
N ALA A 37 -20.20 -15.29 -2.18
CA ALA A 37 -21.15 -15.95 -3.09
C ALA A 37 -20.48 -17.09 -3.88
N ALA A 38 -19.21 -16.93 -4.24
CA ALA A 38 -18.49 -17.88 -5.06
C ALA A 38 -16.99 -17.86 -4.77
N VAL A 39 -16.30 -18.96 -5.07
CA VAL A 39 -14.84 -19.06 -4.99
C VAL A 39 -14.30 -19.74 -6.24
N MET A 40 -13.13 -19.29 -6.70
CA MET A 40 -12.43 -19.86 -7.83
C MET A 40 -10.99 -20.24 -7.48
N ARG A 41 -10.58 -21.42 -7.92
CA ARG A 41 -9.18 -21.89 -7.98
C ARG A 41 -8.96 -22.67 -9.27
N ARG A 42 -7.79 -22.52 -9.88
CA ARG A 42 -7.40 -23.27 -11.11
C ARG A 42 -7.50 -24.79 -11.00
N THR A 43 -7.45 -25.33 -9.79
CA THR A 43 -7.73 -26.73 -9.50
C THR A 43 -9.13 -26.83 -8.92
N GLY A 44 -10.11 -27.30 -9.70
CA GLY A 44 -11.52 -27.36 -9.32
C GLY A 44 -11.78 -28.15 -8.03
N GLU A 45 -11.05 -29.25 -7.81
CA GLU A 45 -11.16 -30.01 -6.56
C GLU A 45 -10.80 -29.16 -5.32
N LYS A 46 -9.69 -28.39 -5.41
CA LYS A 46 -9.29 -27.45 -4.33
C LYS A 46 -10.27 -26.28 -4.18
N ALA A 47 -10.95 -25.87 -5.25
CA ALA A 47 -12.02 -24.88 -5.17
C ALA A 47 -13.22 -25.42 -4.40
N ARG A 48 -13.65 -26.66 -4.75
CA ARG A 48 -14.75 -27.37 -4.07
C ARG A 48 -14.47 -27.59 -2.58
N GLU A 49 -13.26 -28.06 -2.24
CA GLU A 49 -12.85 -28.24 -0.84
C GLU A 49 -12.89 -26.93 -0.05
N PHE A 50 -12.39 -25.84 -0.63
CA PHE A 50 -12.40 -24.52 0.01
C PHE A 50 -13.84 -24.02 0.19
N ALA A 51 -14.70 -24.21 -0.81
CA ALA A 51 -16.12 -23.85 -0.74
C ALA A 51 -16.83 -24.61 0.37
N ALA A 52 -16.60 -25.92 0.48
CA ALA A 52 -17.19 -26.75 1.52
C ALA A 52 -16.71 -26.33 2.93
N LEU A 53 -15.41 -26.06 3.10
CA LEU A 53 -14.82 -25.64 4.37
C LEU A 53 -15.39 -24.32 4.88
N HIS A 54 -15.72 -23.39 3.99
CA HIS A 54 -16.18 -22.03 4.33
C HIS A 54 -17.68 -21.80 4.08
N ASN A 55 -18.44 -22.88 3.78
CA ASN A 55 -19.87 -22.84 3.46
C ASN A 55 -20.20 -21.86 2.31
N ILE A 56 -19.34 -21.83 1.28
CA ILE A 56 -19.54 -21.01 0.08
C ILE A 56 -20.43 -21.79 -0.90
N PRO A 57 -21.53 -21.20 -1.40
CA PRO A 57 -22.51 -21.96 -2.15
C PRO A 57 -22.05 -22.42 -3.54
N ARG A 58 -21.09 -21.71 -4.16
CA ARG A 58 -20.62 -21.99 -5.51
C ARG A 58 -19.11 -21.97 -5.62
N TRP A 59 -18.58 -22.79 -6.51
CA TRP A 59 -17.17 -22.82 -6.84
C TRP A 59 -16.96 -22.96 -8.35
N TYR A 60 -15.82 -22.47 -8.82
CA TYR A 60 -15.40 -22.45 -10.21
C TYR A 60 -13.93 -22.84 -10.32
N ASP A 61 -13.51 -23.35 -11.47
CA ASP A 61 -12.10 -23.58 -11.83
C ASP A 61 -11.61 -22.61 -12.92
N ASP A 62 -12.51 -21.78 -13.39
CA ASP A 62 -12.28 -20.73 -14.38
C ASP A 62 -12.74 -19.37 -13.86
N ALA A 63 -11.89 -18.33 -14.10
CA ALA A 63 -12.16 -16.99 -13.63
C ALA A 63 -13.30 -16.31 -14.38
N ASP A 64 -13.40 -16.53 -15.69
CA ASP A 64 -14.44 -15.92 -16.52
C ASP A 64 -15.83 -16.49 -16.16
N ALA A 65 -15.89 -17.78 -15.79
CA ALA A 65 -17.11 -18.39 -15.26
C ALA A 65 -17.55 -17.74 -13.92
N LEU A 66 -16.63 -17.50 -13.00
CA LEU A 66 -16.94 -16.77 -11.75
C LEU A 66 -17.38 -15.33 -12.03
N LEU A 67 -16.70 -14.63 -12.95
CA LEU A 67 -17.01 -13.24 -13.30
C LEU A 67 -18.39 -13.12 -14.00
N SER A 68 -18.83 -14.16 -14.68
CA SER A 68 -20.15 -14.24 -15.33
C SER A 68 -21.29 -14.58 -14.35
N ASP A 69 -20.98 -14.93 -13.10
CA ASP A 69 -21.98 -15.23 -12.09
C ASP A 69 -22.79 -13.97 -11.72
N PRO A 70 -24.13 -13.98 -11.94
CA PRO A 70 -24.98 -12.80 -11.68
C PRO A 70 -25.10 -12.45 -10.20
N ASP A 71 -24.87 -13.41 -9.28
CA ASP A 71 -24.93 -13.16 -7.85
C ASP A 71 -23.62 -12.57 -7.30
N VAL A 72 -22.56 -12.49 -8.08
CA VAL A 72 -21.30 -11.84 -7.71
C VAL A 72 -21.34 -10.37 -8.14
N ASN A 73 -21.17 -9.42 -7.22
CA ASN A 73 -21.12 -7.99 -7.51
C ASN A 73 -19.79 -7.34 -7.15
N ALA A 74 -18.96 -7.99 -6.34
CA ALA A 74 -17.61 -7.58 -6.02
C ALA A 74 -16.66 -8.78 -6.09
N VAL A 75 -15.43 -8.54 -6.52
CA VAL A 75 -14.42 -9.60 -6.69
C VAL A 75 -13.20 -9.32 -5.81
N TYR A 76 -12.78 -10.35 -5.06
CA TYR A 76 -11.53 -10.33 -4.34
C TYR A 76 -10.48 -11.16 -5.09
N ILE A 77 -9.43 -10.51 -5.58
CA ILE A 77 -8.32 -11.14 -6.31
C ILE A 77 -7.18 -11.39 -5.32
N ALA A 78 -6.94 -12.65 -5.00
CA ALA A 78 -5.95 -13.09 -4.01
C ALA A 78 -4.93 -14.08 -4.59
N THR A 79 -4.57 -13.84 -5.82
CA THR A 79 -3.53 -14.57 -6.58
C THR A 79 -2.15 -13.92 -6.34
N PRO A 80 -1.05 -14.47 -6.88
CA PRO A 80 0.20 -13.74 -6.98
C PRO A 80 0.10 -12.50 -7.89
N PRO A 81 0.89 -11.44 -7.65
CA PRO A 81 0.81 -10.14 -8.33
C PRO A 81 0.85 -10.21 -9.86
N GLY A 82 1.54 -11.20 -10.44
CA GLY A 82 1.66 -11.38 -11.89
C GLY A 82 0.33 -11.58 -12.63
N SER A 83 -0.74 -11.95 -11.93
CA SER A 83 -2.08 -12.07 -12.51
C SER A 83 -3.07 -10.98 -12.08
N HIS A 84 -2.67 -10.05 -11.21
CA HIS A 84 -3.57 -9.03 -10.69
C HIS A 84 -4.11 -8.13 -11.79
N ARG A 85 -3.23 -7.66 -12.70
CA ARG A 85 -3.62 -6.82 -13.84
C ARG A 85 -4.68 -7.51 -14.71
N GLU A 86 -4.39 -8.70 -15.23
CA GLU A 86 -5.31 -9.42 -16.11
C GLU A 86 -6.68 -9.62 -15.47
N LEU A 87 -6.68 -10.14 -14.24
CA LEU A 87 -7.91 -10.43 -13.51
C LEU A 87 -8.71 -9.18 -13.15
N THR A 88 -8.03 -8.07 -12.85
CA THR A 88 -8.68 -6.78 -12.60
C THR A 88 -9.34 -6.23 -13.85
N LEU A 89 -8.67 -6.28 -15.00
CA LEU A 89 -9.24 -5.83 -16.28
C LEU A 89 -10.49 -6.65 -16.64
N LYS A 90 -10.44 -7.97 -16.48
CA LYS A 90 -11.59 -8.87 -16.70
C LYS A 90 -12.75 -8.55 -15.73
N ALA A 91 -12.46 -8.36 -14.46
CA ALA A 91 -13.48 -8.02 -13.46
C ALA A 91 -14.13 -6.66 -13.75
N ALA A 92 -13.34 -5.65 -14.12
CA ALA A 92 -13.82 -4.34 -14.52
C ALA A 92 -14.74 -4.44 -15.77
N ALA A 93 -14.31 -5.16 -16.81
CA ALA A 93 -15.11 -5.41 -18.03
C ALA A 93 -16.43 -6.13 -17.72
N ALA A 94 -16.47 -6.98 -16.70
CA ALA A 94 -17.68 -7.63 -16.20
C ALA A 94 -18.52 -6.75 -15.25
N GLY A 95 -18.16 -5.47 -15.07
CA GLY A 95 -18.86 -4.51 -14.21
C GLY A 95 -18.79 -4.83 -12.72
N LYS A 96 -17.78 -5.59 -12.27
CA LYS A 96 -17.61 -5.98 -10.88
C LYS A 96 -16.65 -5.04 -10.17
N SER A 97 -17.01 -4.59 -8.95
CA SER A 97 -16.08 -3.87 -8.07
C SER A 97 -14.89 -4.76 -7.69
N VAL A 98 -13.70 -4.18 -7.56
CA VAL A 98 -12.47 -4.96 -7.37
C VAL A 98 -11.80 -4.66 -6.02
N TYR A 99 -11.46 -5.72 -5.30
CA TYR A 99 -10.54 -5.71 -4.17
C TYR A 99 -9.38 -6.65 -4.51
N VAL A 100 -8.15 -6.14 -4.60
CA VAL A 100 -6.99 -6.92 -5.01
C VAL A 100 -5.94 -6.99 -3.89
N GLU A 101 -5.27 -8.13 -3.77
CA GLU A 101 -4.15 -8.30 -2.83
C GLU A 101 -2.99 -7.36 -3.16
N LYS A 102 -2.21 -7.08 -2.11
CA LYS A 102 -0.97 -6.31 -2.20
C LYS A 102 0.23 -7.24 -2.55
N PRO A 103 1.30 -6.71 -3.17
CA PRO A 103 1.33 -5.42 -3.84
C PRO A 103 0.34 -5.38 -5.00
N MET A 104 -0.14 -4.18 -5.33
CA MET A 104 -1.23 -4.00 -6.30
C MET A 104 -0.96 -4.71 -7.64
N ALA A 105 0.28 -4.62 -8.14
CA ALA A 105 0.73 -5.29 -9.34
C ALA A 105 2.26 -5.49 -9.30
N ARG A 106 2.86 -6.05 -10.35
CA ARG A 106 4.31 -6.22 -10.45
C ARG A 106 5.06 -4.91 -10.64
N ASN A 107 4.42 -3.93 -11.30
CA ASN A 107 5.04 -2.66 -11.68
C ASN A 107 4.00 -1.54 -11.76
N TRP A 108 4.50 -0.29 -11.87
CA TRP A 108 3.70 0.92 -11.96
C TRP A 108 2.78 0.94 -13.19
N GLN A 109 3.26 0.47 -14.36
CA GLN A 109 2.43 0.45 -15.57
C GLN A 109 1.21 -0.46 -15.42
N GLU A 110 1.38 -1.65 -14.84
CA GLU A 110 0.26 -2.55 -14.54
C GLU A 110 -0.75 -1.90 -13.58
N CYS A 111 -0.28 -1.15 -12.58
CA CYS A 111 -1.16 -0.40 -11.68
C CYS A 111 -1.98 0.65 -12.45
N ARG A 112 -1.36 1.38 -13.37
CA ARG A 112 -2.05 2.39 -14.22
C ARG A 112 -3.13 1.74 -15.09
N ASP A 113 -2.81 0.61 -15.71
CA ASP A 113 -3.76 -0.13 -16.54
C ASP A 113 -4.99 -0.56 -15.73
N MET A 114 -4.78 -1.07 -14.51
CA MET A 114 -5.85 -1.47 -13.61
C MET A 114 -6.73 -0.28 -13.19
N ILE A 115 -6.13 0.86 -12.87
CA ILE A 115 -6.85 2.09 -12.52
C ILE A 115 -7.67 2.58 -13.71
N SER A 116 -7.09 2.62 -14.91
CA SER A 116 -7.78 3.07 -16.13
C SER A 116 -8.98 2.19 -16.44
N ALA A 117 -8.78 0.88 -16.45
CA ALA A 117 -9.85 -0.08 -16.73
C ALA A 117 -11.02 0.03 -15.74
N CYS A 118 -10.73 0.15 -14.43
CA CYS A 118 -11.78 0.33 -13.42
C CYS A 118 -12.48 1.70 -13.55
N LYS A 119 -11.73 2.77 -13.85
CA LYS A 119 -12.28 4.10 -14.11
C LYS A 119 -13.20 4.10 -15.34
N GLU A 120 -12.77 3.52 -16.44
CA GLU A 120 -13.54 3.41 -17.68
C GLU A 120 -14.81 2.58 -17.51
N ALA A 121 -14.74 1.49 -16.75
CA ALA A 121 -15.89 0.66 -16.41
C ALA A 121 -16.81 1.27 -15.33
N GLY A 122 -16.39 2.37 -14.68
CA GLY A 122 -17.13 3.01 -13.59
C GLY A 122 -17.24 2.13 -12.35
N VAL A 123 -16.25 1.28 -12.05
CA VAL A 123 -16.25 0.39 -10.88
C VAL A 123 -15.15 0.74 -9.88
N PRO A 124 -15.40 0.64 -8.57
CA PRO A 124 -14.39 0.86 -7.54
C PRO A 124 -13.24 -0.14 -7.57
N LEU A 125 -12.03 0.35 -7.24
CA LEU A 125 -10.81 -0.46 -7.10
C LEU A 125 -10.16 -0.20 -5.75
N PHE A 126 -10.01 -1.26 -4.94
CA PHE A 126 -9.37 -1.25 -3.63
C PHE A 126 -8.20 -2.21 -3.59
N VAL A 127 -7.21 -1.93 -2.73
CA VAL A 127 -6.03 -2.77 -2.55
C VAL A 127 -5.87 -3.19 -1.08
N ALA A 128 -5.37 -4.38 -0.82
CA ALA A 128 -5.33 -5.00 0.51
C ALA A 128 -4.19 -4.46 1.42
N TYR A 129 -3.99 -3.15 1.45
CA TYR A 129 -3.08 -2.51 2.40
C TYR A 129 -3.75 -2.31 3.77
N TYR A 130 -4.12 -3.43 4.39
CA TYR A 130 -4.93 -3.51 5.61
C TYR A 130 -4.29 -2.87 6.85
N ARG A 131 -2.97 -2.66 6.84
CA ARG A 131 -2.27 -2.03 7.97
C ARG A 131 -2.78 -0.63 8.26
N ARG A 132 -3.23 0.12 7.25
CA ARG A 132 -3.83 1.45 7.43
C ARG A 132 -4.99 1.47 8.44
N MET A 133 -5.67 0.34 8.65
CA MET A 133 -6.81 0.20 9.54
C MET A 133 -6.53 -0.58 10.83
N LEU A 134 -5.30 -1.09 11.04
CA LEU A 134 -4.94 -1.77 12.27
C LEU A 134 -4.81 -0.80 13.45
N PRO A 135 -5.14 -1.25 14.69
CA PRO A 135 -5.17 -0.37 15.85
C PRO A 135 -3.88 0.39 16.12
N ASN A 136 -2.72 -0.27 16.03
CA ASN A 136 -1.41 0.36 16.21
C ASN A 136 -1.11 1.41 15.13
N TYR A 137 -1.46 1.17 13.87
CA TYR A 137 -1.26 2.11 12.76
C TYR A 137 -2.21 3.30 12.85
N ARG A 138 -3.46 3.09 13.28
CA ARG A 138 -4.40 4.18 13.58
C ARG A 138 -3.89 5.05 14.73
N LYS A 139 -3.29 4.44 15.76
CA LYS A 139 -2.66 5.20 16.86
C LYS A 139 -1.48 6.05 16.41
N ILE A 140 -0.64 5.53 15.51
CA ILE A 140 0.45 6.31 14.92
C ILE A 140 -0.12 7.54 14.19
N LYS A 141 -1.13 7.33 13.35
CA LYS A 141 -1.78 8.44 12.62
C LYS A 141 -2.40 9.46 13.59
N GLU A 142 -3.13 9.02 14.59
CA GLU A 142 -3.69 9.88 15.65
C GLU A 142 -2.63 10.75 16.31
N LEU A 143 -1.49 10.15 16.71
CA LEU A 143 -0.39 10.88 17.38
C LEU A 143 0.29 11.90 16.45
N VAL A 144 0.44 11.56 15.17
CA VAL A 144 1.01 12.46 14.16
C VAL A 144 0.06 13.59 13.83
N ASP A 145 -1.21 13.31 13.58
CA ASP A 145 -2.24 14.31 13.27
C ASP A 145 -2.48 15.28 14.45
N ALA A 146 -2.38 14.78 15.68
CA ALA A 146 -2.45 15.59 16.88
C ALA A 146 -1.16 16.41 17.17
N GLY A 147 -0.13 16.26 16.33
CA GLY A 147 1.13 16.99 16.48
C GLY A 147 1.95 16.64 17.74
N VAL A 148 1.75 15.44 18.31
CA VAL A 148 2.39 15.02 19.58
C VAL A 148 3.90 15.03 19.49
N ILE A 149 4.46 14.66 18.34
CA ILE A 149 5.91 14.69 18.06
C ILE A 149 6.36 16.00 17.38
N GLY A 150 5.45 16.97 17.23
CA GLY A 150 5.70 18.21 16.51
C GLY A 150 5.75 18.01 15.00
N THR A 151 6.44 18.89 14.28
CA THR A 151 6.62 18.79 12.83
C THR A 151 7.50 17.58 12.51
N VAL A 152 6.98 16.64 11.72
CA VAL A 152 7.75 15.47 11.27
C VAL A 152 8.92 15.93 10.40
N ARG A 153 10.12 15.42 10.65
CA ARG A 153 11.36 15.77 9.95
C ARG A 153 11.86 14.64 9.06
N SER A 154 11.93 13.44 9.62
CA SER A 154 12.49 12.30 8.89
C SER A 154 11.87 10.99 9.32
N VAL A 155 11.98 9.99 8.44
CA VAL A 155 11.65 8.61 8.73
C VAL A 155 12.82 7.70 8.35
N HIS A 156 13.08 6.69 9.18
CA HIS A 156 14.08 5.67 8.91
C HIS A 156 13.44 4.27 9.03
N ILE A 157 13.67 3.43 8.02
CA ILE A 157 13.22 2.03 7.99
C ILE A 157 14.44 1.13 8.07
N ARG A 158 14.43 0.19 8.99
CA ARG A 158 15.37 -0.91 9.04
C ARG A 158 14.59 -2.22 9.08
N MET A 159 14.88 -3.11 8.11
CA MET A 159 14.33 -4.45 8.08
C MET A 159 15.42 -5.44 7.69
N ASN A 160 15.87 -6.22 8.66
CA ASN A 160 16.81 -7.30 8.48
C ASN A 160 16.13 -8.63 8.79
N LYS A 161 16.09 -9.52 7.84
CA LYS A 161 15.53 -10.86 7.99
C LYS A 161 16.61 -11.91 7.70
N PRO A 162 16.73 -12.92 8.54
CA PRO A 162 17.63 -14.05 8.26
C PRO A 162 17.06 -14.91 7.13
N VAL A 163 17.95 -15.63 6.47
CA VAL A 163 17.59 -16.66 5.49
C VAL A 163 16.71 -17.73 6.16
N ASN A 164 15.61 -18.09 5.50
CA ASN A 164 14.82 -19.28 5.83
C ASN A 164 15.05 -20.35 4.74
N PRO A 165 15.99 -21.30 4.96
CA PRO A 165 16.42 -22.24 3.93
C PRO A 165 15.30 -23.10 3.33
N ASP A 166 14.30 -23.46 4.16
CA ASP A 166 13.19 -24.32 3.75
C ASP A 166 12.20 -23.59 2.83
N PHE A 167 12.14 -22.26 2.95
CA PHE A 167 11.21 -21.44 2.20
C PHE A 167 11.90 -20.69 1.05
N ASP A 168 13.09 -20.14 1.26
CA ASP A 168 13.80 -19.31 0.28
C ASP A 168 14.32 -20.13 -0.89
N ARG A 169 14.64 -21.40 -0.67
CA ARG A 169 15.08 -22.36 -1.71
C ARG A 169 13.94 -23.16 -2.33
N ASP A 170 12.71 -22.97 -1.87
CA ASP A 170 11.55 -23.63 -2.49
C ASP A 170 11.31 -23.06 -3.90
N PRO A 171 11.44 -23.86 -4.96
CA PRO A 171 11.16 -23.39 -6.33
C PRO A 171 9.70 -23.00 -6.54
N GLY A 172 8.79 -23.39 -5.64
CA GLY A 172 7.40 -22.97 -5.60
C GLY A 172 7.16 -21.62 -4.93
N ASN A 173 8.18 -21.02 -4.31
CA ASN A 173 8.06 -19.72 -3.66
C ASN A 173 7.99 -18.59 -4.70
N TRP A 174 6.79 -18.26 -5.13
CA TRP A 174 6.53 -17.21 -6.11
C TRP A 174 6.98 -15.81 -5.66
N ARG A 175 7.17 -15.56 -4.34
CA ARG A 175 7.54 -14.25 -3.78
C ARG A 175 8.94 -13.79 -4.17
N VAL A 176 9.80 -14.73 -4.51
CA VAL A 176 11.18 -14.46 -4.91
C VAL A 176 11.42 -14.66 -6.42
N GLN A 177 10.32 -14.77 -7.17
CA GLN A 177 10.32 -14.87 -8.63
C GLN A 177 9.82 -13.54 -9.23
N PRO A 178 10.69 -12.70 -9.79
CA PRO A 178 10.33 -11.36 -10.26
C PRO A 178 9.22 -11.35 -11.31
N GLU A 179 9.12 -12.36 -12.15
CA GLU A 179 8.08 -12.51 -13.17
C GLU A 179 6.68 -12.67 -12.55
N LEU A 180 6.59 -13.21 -11.34
CA LEU A 180 5.34 -13.44 -10.61
C LEU A 180 5.06 -12.37 -9.55
N ALA A 181 6.11 -11.89 -8.89
CA ALA A 181 5.99 -10.99 -7.75
C ALA A 181 6.32 -9.52 -8.08
N GLY A 182 7.00 -9.25 -9.21
CA GLY A 182 7.53 -7.94 -9.55
C GLY A 182 8.95 -7.70 -9.00
N GLY A 183 9.35 -8.42 -7.97
CA GLY A 183 10.64 -8.40 -7.31
C GLY A 183 10.72 -9.50 -6.26
N GLY A 184 11.50 -9.27 -5.19
CA GLY A 184 11.67 -10.22 -4.09
C GLY A 184 10.81 -9.90 -2.85
N TYR A 185 11.34 -10.28 -1.71
CA TYR A 185 10.73 -9.97 -0.41
C TYR A 185 10.59 -8.47 -0.16
N PHE A 186 11.39 -7.65 -0.82
CA PHE A 186 11.23 -6.20 -0.78
C PHE A 186 9.81 -5.80 -1.27
N TYR A 187 9.35 -6.34 -2.39
CA TYR A 187 8.01 -6.07 -2.91
C TYR A 187 6.90 -6.61 -1.99
N ASP A 188 7.10 -7.80 -1.41
CA ASP A 188 6.10 -8.40 -0.51
C ASP A 188 6.00 -7.67 0.83
N LEU A 189 7.14 -7.31 1.45
CA LEU A 189 7.20 -6.82 2.84
C LEU A 189 7.34 -5.30 2.93
N ALA A 190 8.26 -4.68 2.17
CA ALA A 190 8.47 -3.23 2.24
C ALA A 190 7.28 -2.45 1.66
N SER A 191 6.49 -3.05 0.76
CA SER A 191 5.25 -2.45 0.26
C SER A 191 4.29 -2.03 1.38
N HIS A 192 4.21 -2.80 2.47
CA HIS A 192 3.40 -2.42 3.64
C HIS A 192 3.93 -1.19 4.38
N GLN A 193 5.26 -1.02 4.42
CA GLN A 193 5.91 0.10 5.11
C GLN A 193 5.76 1.37 4.30
N LEU A 194 6.11 1.30 3.02
CA LEU A 194 6.04 2.43 2.09
C LEU A 194 4.59 2.90 1.88
N ASP A 195 3.64 1.97 1.77
CA ASP A 195 2.22 2.27 1.66
C ASP A 195 1.68 3.02 2.88
N PHE A 196 2.05 2.59 4.08
CA PHE A 196 1.60 3.28 5.28
C PHE A 196 2.25 4.66 5.41
N LEU A 197 3.50 4.82 5.02
CA LEU A 197 4.17 6.12 5.04
C LEU A 197 3.56 7.08 4.00
N ASP A 198 3.19 6.60 2.81
CA ASP A 198 2.42 7.39 1.84
C ASP A 198 1.08 7.87 2.41
N TYR A 199 0.36 6.99 3.10
CA TYR A 199 -0.89 7.32 3.78
C TYR A 199 -0.71 8.33 4.93
N LEU A 200 0.40 8.22 5.67
CA LEU A 200 0.68 9.05 6.87
C LEU A 200 1.24 10.43 6.50
N LEU A 201 2.13 10.50 5.51
CA LEU A 201 2.97 11.68 5.21
C LEU A 201 2.62 12.35 3.88
N GLY A 202 1.69 11.77 3.12
CA GLY A 202 1.36 12.18 1.75
C GLY A 202 2.21 11.47 0.69
N PRO A 203 1.99 11.79 -0.59
CA PRO A 203 2.71 11.17 -1.70
C PRO A 203 4.22 11.35 -1.64
N ALA A 204 4.98 10.30 -2.00
CA ALA A 204 6.39 10.47 -2.27
C ALA A 204 6.60 11.20 -3.61
N THR A 205 7.49 12.20 -3.61
CA THR A 205 7.84 13.01 -4.80
C THR A 205 9.13 12.55 -5.44
N ASP A 206 10.05 12.02 -4.66
CA ASP A 206 11.34 11.52 -5.11
C ASP A 206 11.68 10.21 -4.40
N ALA A 207 12.33 9.32 -5.10
CA ALA A 207 12.93 8.12 -4.54
C ALA A 207 14.11 7.65 -5.40
N CYS A 208 15.18 7.18 -4.76
CA CYS A 208 16.30 6.53 -5.42
C CYS A 208 16.91 5.48 -4.51
N GLY A 209 17.46 4.43 -5.09
CA GLY A 209 18.04 3.34 -4.32
C GLY A 209 18.97 2.44 -5.12
N ILE A 210 19.53 1.48 -4.41
CA ILE A 210 20.38 0.42 -4.94
C ILE A 210 19.78 -0.89 -4.47
N ALA A 211 19.57 -1.81 -5.40
CA ALA A 211 19.14 -3.17 -5.15
C ALA A 211 20.14 -4.15 -5.73
N SER A 212 20.39 -5.24 -5.03
CA SER A 212 21.24 -6.33 -5.51
C SER A 212 20.80 -7.67 -4.93
N ASN A 213 21.24 -8.74 -5.57
CA ASN A 213 21.19 -10.09 -5.07
C ASN A 213 22.62 -10.48 -4.64
N GLN A 214 22.88 -10.50 -3.34
CA GLN A 214 24.23 -10.73 -2.80
C GLN A 214 24.45 -12.18 -2.41
N ALA A 215 23.40 -12.88 -1.97
CA ALA A 215 23.53 -14.26 -1.50
C ALA A 215 23.24 -15.31 -2.58
N ASP A 216 22.68 -14.90 -3.72
CA ASP A 216 22.38 -15.77 -4.88
C ASP A 216 21.51 -17.00 -4.50
N LEU A 217 20.58 -16.81 -3.56
CA LEU A 217 19.70 -17.88 -3.08
C LEU A 217 18.45 -18.04 -3.94
N TYR A 218 18.03 -16.98 -4.60
CA TYR A 218 16.82 -16.90 -5.44
C TYR A 218 16.99 -15.78 -6.51
N PRO A 219 16.16 -15.73 -7.56
CA PRO A 219 16.35 -14.79 -8.67
C PRO A 219 16.17 -13.30 -8.35
N ALA A 220 15.40 -12.97 -7.29
CA ALA A 220 15.10 -11.58 -6.94
C ALA A 220 16.22 -10.92 -6.11
N GLU A 221 16.10 -9.60 -5.95
CA GLU A 221 16.94 -8.83 -5.02
C GLU A 221 16.76 -9.31 -3.58
N ASP A 222 17.87 -9.44 -2.84
CA ASP A 222 17.88 -9.81 -1.42
C ASP A 222 18.29 -8.66 -0.49
N ILE A 223 18.79 -7.55 -1.07
CA ILE A 223 19.06 -6.30 -0.36
C ILE A 223 18.63 -5.10 -1.20
N VAL A 224 17.98 -4.13 -0.53
CA VAL A 224 17.61 -2.83 -1.09
C VAL A 224 17.96 -1.75 -0.07
N THR A 225 18.63 -0.70 -0.53
CA THR A 225 18.92 0.50 0.28
C THR A 225 18.56 1.73 -0.52
N GLY A 226 17.90 2.71 0.10
CA GLY A 226 17.54 3.90 -0.62
C GLY A 226 17.03 5.04 0.24
N SER A 227 16.73 6.13 -0.44
CA SER A 227 16.17 7.36 0.15
C SER A 227 14.95 7.82 -0.66
N PHE A 228 14.06 8.54 0.01
CA PHE A 228 12.84 9.07 -0.58
C PHE A 228 12.43 10.36 0.11
N ARG A 229 11.63 11.18 -0.57
CA ARG A 229 11.06 12.43 -0.04
C ARG A 229 9.56 12.46 -0.30
N PHE A 230 8.81 12.95 0.67
CA PHE A 230 7.38 13.15 0.57
C PHE A 230 7.02 14.60 0.20
N GLU A 231 5.84 14.81 -0.37
CA GLU A 231 5.29 16.14 -0.69
C GLU A 231 5.27 17.06 0.56
N SER A 232 5.04 16.50 1.74
CA SER A 232 5.14 17.19 3.03
C SER A 232 6.55 17.73 3.36
N GLY A 233 7.57 17.43 2.55
CA GLY A 233 8.98 17.78 2.79
C GLY A 233 9.72 16.79 3.70
N VAL A 234 9.06 15.80 4.26
CA VAL A 234 9.70 14.76 5.10
C VAL A 234 10.64 13.93 4.25
N GLN A 235 11.85 13.71 4.73
CA GLN A 235 12.85 12.85 4.09
C GLN A 235 12.89 11.47 4.75
N GLY A 236 13.07 10.43 3.94
CA GLY A 236 13.12 9.07 4.41
C GLY A 236 14.35 8.32 3.90
N THR A 237 14.79 7.36 4.69
CA THR A 237 15.79 6.37 4.29
C THR A 237 15.33 4.97 4.69
N GLY A 238 15.76 3.96 3.94
CA GLY A 238 15.44 2.58 4.26
C GLY A 238 16.56 1.63 3.87
N ASN A 239 16.72 0.59 4.69
CA ASN A 239 17.55 -0.56 4.41
C ASN A 239 16.72 -1.83 4.65
N TRP A 240 16.68 -2.70 3.65
CA TRP A 240 15.98 -3.98 3.68
C TRP A 240 16.95 -5.07 3.25
N CYS A 241 17.31 -5.96 4.17
CA CYS A 241 18.19 -7.11 3.92
C CYS A 241 17.46 -8.40 4.32
N PHE A 242 17.30 -9.32 3.38
CA PHE A 242 16.57 -10.58 3.57
C PHE A 242 17.51 -11.80 3.70
N THR A 243 18.81 -11.53 3.85
CA THR A 243 19.87 -12.54 4.03
C THR A 243 20.80 -12.14 5.18
N ALA A 244 20.29 -11.37 6.14
CA ALA A 244 21.03 -10.91 7.30
C ALA A 244 21.36 -12.07 8.28
N ALA A 245 22.36 -11.85 9.14
CA ALA A 245 22.60 -12.76 10.26
C ALA A 245 21.38 -12.76 11.21
N LYS A 246 21.05 -13.93 11.78
CA LYS A 246 19.94 -14.04 12.74
C LYS A 246 20.16 -13.16 13.98
N SER A 247 21.40 -12.93 14.38
CA SER A 247 21.75 -12.04 15.49
C SER A 247 21.49 -10.56 15.21
N ASP A 248 21.28 -10.19 13.93
CA ASP A 248 20.97 -8.82 13.48
C ASP A 248 19.54 -8.73 12.89
N GLU A 249 18.68 -9.72 13.22
CA GLU A 249 17.27 -9.65 12.83
C GLU A 249 16.61 -8.42 13.45
N ASP A 250 16.01 -7.56 12.60
CA ASP A 250 15.39 -6.30 13.02
C ASP A 250 14.20 -5.96 12.12
N ASP A 251 13.24 -5.24 12.68
CA ASP A 251 12.07 -4.72 11.97
C ASP A 251 11.60 -3.47 12.70
N LEU A 252 12.11 -2.31 12.29
CA LEU A 252 11.87 -1.06 12.99
C LEU A 252 11.66 0.10 12.03
N ILE A 253 10.58 0.86 12.25
CA ILE A 253 10.38 2.17 11.65
C ILE A 253 10.54 3.21 12.75
N THR A 254 11.36 4.24 12.50
CA THR A 254 11.56 5.38 13.37
C THR A 254 11.10 6.65 12.66
N LEU A 255 10.11 7.35 13.22
CA LEU A 255 9.59 8.61 12.72
C LEU A 255 10.01 9.72 13.69
N THR A 256 10.85 10.64 13.23
CA THR A 256 11.41 11.72 14.03
C THR A 256 10.70 13.03 13.75
N GLY A 257 10.18 13.64 14.80
CA GLY A 257 9.58 14.97 14.77
C GLY A 257 10.41 15.99 15.53
N SER A 258 9.98 17.26 15.51
CA SER A 258 10.66 18.38 16.16
C SER A 258 10.51 18.39 17.70
N LYS A 259 9.63 17.56 18.27
CA LYS A 259 9.34 17.47 19.72
C LYS A 259 9.36 16.05 20.26
N GLY A 260 9.63 15.05 19.40
CA GLY A 260 9.61 13.65 19.82
C GLY A 260 9.82 12.67 18.69
N VAL A 261 9.73 11.40 19.02
CA VAL A 261 9.95 10.28 18.12
C VAL A 261 8.92 9.18 18.36
N LEU A 262 8.43 8.58 17.27
CA LEU A 262 7.65 7.34 17.27
C LEU A 262 8.49 6.21 16.71
N ARG A 263 8.36 5.01 17.31
CA ARG A 263 8.99 3.78 16.81
C ARG A 263 8.00 2.64 16.85
N TRP A 264 8.00 1.83 15.80
CA TRP A 264 7.12 0.65 15.71
C TRP A 264 7.68 -0.39 14.75
N PRO A 265 7.42 -1.68 15.00
CA PRO A 265 7.72 -2.74 14.04
C PRO A 265 6.59 -2.89 13.03
N THR A 266 6.91 -3.46 11.87
CA THR A 266 5.89 -3.84 10.88
C THR A 266 5.33 -5.24 11.12
N PHE A 267 6.20 -6.20 11.46
CA PHE A 267 5.87 -7.62 11.60
C PHE A 267 6.26 -8.20 12.96
N ALA A 268 7.27 -7.62 13.62
CA ALA A 268 7.85 -8.15 14.86
C ALA A 268 7.05 -7.84 16.14
N GLY A 269 5.81 -7.38 16.01
CA GLY A 269 4.95 -7.09 17.16
C GLY A 269 3.90 -6.03 16.88
N TYR A 270 3.08 -5.77 17.88
CA TYR A 270 1.95 -4.84 17.78
C TYR A 270 2.04 -3.78 18.88
N TYR A 271 3.06 -2.95 18.80
CA TYR A 271 3.29 -1.86 19.73
C TYR A 271 3.73 -0.58 19.02
N VAL A 272 3.59 0.54 19.73
CA VAL A 272 4.10 1.86 19.33
C VAL A 272 4.80 2.45 20.50
N ASP A 273 6.06 2.83 20.34
CA ASP A 273 6.85 3.57 21.32
C ASP A 273 6.80 5.06 21.00
N LEU A 274 6.42 5.85 21.97
CA LEU A 274 6.43 7.31 21.93
C LEU A 274 7.45 7.84 22.93
N LYS A 275 8.32 8.72 22.48
CA LYS A 275 9.21 9.52 23.34
C LYS A 275 9.13 10.98 22.91
N THR A 276 8.98 11.90 23.87
CA THR A 276 8.94 13.35 23.60
C THR A 276 9.90 14.09 24.52
N ASP A 277 10.23 15.34 24.17
CA ASP A 277 11.07 16.20 25.02
C ASP A 277 10.43 16.40 26.40
N ALA A 278 9.10 16.48 26.46
CA ALA A 278 8.36 16.63 27.71
C ALA A 278 8.29 15.32 28.54
N LYS A 279 8.47 14.15 27.89
CA LYS A 279 8.48 12.82 28.52
C LYS A 279 9.63 12.02 27.92
N PRO A 280 10.84 12.14 28.49
CA PRO A 280 12.04 11.49 27.97
C PRO A 280 12.05 9.96 28.16
N ASP A 281 11.23 9.44 29.06
CA ASP A 281 11.00 8.00 29.17
C ASP A 281 10.00 7.55 28.10
N ALA A 282 10.34 6.49 27.38
CA ALA A 282 9.48 5.98 26.32
C ALA A 282 8.18 5.40 26.89
N ILE A 283 7.06 5.79 26.31
CA ILE A 283 5.75 5.19 26.57
C ILE A 283 5.49 4.15 25.49
N ARG A 284 5.27 2.90 25.87
CA ARG A 284 4.89 1.83 24.95
C ARG A 284 3.39 1.58 25.01
N PHE A 285 2.74 1.72 23.86
CA PHE A 285 1.35 1.32 23.65
C PHE A 285 1.33 -0.09 23.05
N HIS A 286 0.65 -1.03 23.69
CA HIS A 286 0.40 -2.38 23.19
C HIS A 286 -0.99 -2.49 22.60
N PHE A 287 -1.15 -3.31 21.58
CA PHE A 287 -2.41 -3.48 20.87
C PHE A 287 -2.75 -4.94 20.65
N ASP A 288 -4.01 -5.29 20.91
CA ASP A 288 -4.57 -6.56 20.49
C ASP A 288 -5.01 -6.44 19.02
N MET A 289 -4.70 -7.47 18.26
CA MET A 289 -5.07 -7.51 16.85
C MET A 289 -6.46 -8.14 16.68
N PRO A 290 -7.21 -7.69 15.65
CA PRO A 290 -8.45 -8.35 15.29
C PRO A 290 -8.18 -9.82 14.91
N GLU A 291 -9.12 -10.70 15.21
CA GLU A 291 -9.03 -12.13 14.87
C GLU A 291 -8.71 -12.35 13.37
N HIS A 292 -9.32 -11.52 12.52
CA HIS A 292 -9.03 -11.50 11.10
C HIS A 292 -8.40 -10.16 10.73
N ILE A 293 -7.10 -10.16 10.50
CA ILE A 293 -6.29 -8.94 10.37
C ILE A 293 -6.75 -8.01 9.24
N GLN A 294 -7.42 -8.51 8.21
CA GLN A 294 -7.96 -7.70 7.12
C GLN A 294 -9.36 -7.15 7.41
N GLN A 295 -10.05 -7.65 8.44
CA GLN A 295 -11.44 -7.28 8.71
C GLN A 295 -11.67 -5.78 8.82
N PRO A 296 -10.87 -4.97 9.55
CA PRO A 296 -11.12 -3.54 9.67
C PRO A 296 -11.06 -2.79 8.32
N LEU A 297 -10.19 -3.22 7.39
CA LEU A 297 -10.16 -2.65 6.05
C LEU A 297 -11.37 -3.10 5.23
N ILE A 298 -11.72 -4.38 5.25
CA ILE A 298 -12.86 -4.92 4.50
C ILE A 298 -14.16 -4.27 4.96
N GLU A 299 -14.31 -3.95 6.24
CA GLU A 299 -15.48 -3.19 6.76
C GLU A 299 -15.62 -1.81 6.12
N THR A 300 -14.51 -1.11 5.88
CA THR A 300 -14.55 0.18 5.19
C THR A 300 -14.91 0.02 3.72
N ILE A 301 -14.38 -1.02 3.05
CA ILE A 301 -14.71 -1.35 1.66
C ILE A 301 -16.20 -1.70 1.52
N VAL A 302 -16.74 -2.55 2.38
CA VAL A 302 -18.15 -2.96 2.34
C VAL A 302 -19.05 -1.74 2.49
N ARG A 303 -18.78 -0.84 3.44
CA ARG A 303 -19.54 0.40 3.61
C ARG A 303 -19.50 1.29 2.37
N GLU A 304 -18.30 1.51 1.82
CA GLU A 304 -18.12 2.32 0.61
C GLU A 304 -18.84 1.71 -0.60
N LEU A 305 -18.78 0.39 -0.77
CA LEU A 305 -19.52 -0.31 -1.82
C LEU A 305 -21.05 -0.23 -1.63
N GLN A 306 -21.53 -0.33 -0.39
CA GLN A 306 -22.96 -0.16 -0.09
C GLN A 306 -23.44 1.27 -0.39
N ASP A 307 -22.64 2.27 -0.05
CA ASP A 307 -22.94 3.66 -0.38
C ASP A 307 -22.90 3.89 -1.91
N TRP A 308 -21.90 3.30 -2.60
CA TRP A 308 -21.76 3.39 -4.06
C TRP A 308 -22.95 2.74 -4.80
N MET A 309 -23.52 1.65 -4.28
CA MET A 309 -24.68 0.99 -4.88
C MET A 309 -25.98 1.79 -4.79
N VAL A 310 -26.10 2.69 -3.81
CA VAL A 310 -27.31 3.45 -3.51
C VAL A 310 -27.37 4.78 -4.25
N HIS A 311 -26.22 5.38 -4.50
CA HIS A 311 -26.11 6.65 -5.21
C HIS A 311 -26.07 6.39 -6.72
N ASP A 312 -26.77 7.24 -7.48
CA ASP A 312 -26.71 7.17 -8.95
C ASP A 312 -25.24 7.29 -9.39
N ARG A 313 -24.80 6.32 -10.22
CA ARG A 313 -23.42 6.20 -10.68
C ARG A 313 -22.91 7.45 -11.42
N SER A 314 -23.83 8.32 -11.89
CA SER A 314 -23.53 9.59 -12.57
C SER A 314 -23.09 10.70 -11.62
N ASP A 315 -23.48 10.65 -10.33
CA ASP A 315 -23.32 11.75 -9.38
C ASP A 315 -22.19 11.53 -8.36
N ILE A 316 -21.57 10.33 -8.33
CA ILE A 316 -20.35 10.15 -7.56
C ILE A 316 -19.23 10.76 -8.40
N PRO A 317 -18.76 11.99 -8.06
CA PRO A 317 -17.49 12.38 -8.61
C PRO A 317 -16.56 11.26 -8.17
N LEU A 318 -15.94 10.55 -9.13
CA LEU A 318 -14.68 9.90 -8.91
C LEU A 318 -13.73 11.05 -8.46
N LYS A 319 -13.86 11.48 -7.20
CA LYS A 319 -13.03 12.50 -6.55
C LYS A 319 -11.59 12.00 -6.35
N TYR A 320 -11.25 11.00 -7.09
CA TYR A 320 -9.89 10.62 -7.39
C TYR A 320 -9.41 11.44 -8.60
N LYS A 321 -9.35 12.78 -8.46
CA LYS A 321 -8.42 13.52 -9.30
C LYS A 321 -7.06 12.92 -8.99
N ALA A 322 -6.54 12.18 -9.97
CA ALA A 322 -5.12 11.92 -9.98
C ALA A 322 -4.44 13.29 -9.78
N PRO A 323 -3.41 13.43 -8.95
CA PRO A 323 -2.59 14.62 -8.95
C PRO A 323 -2.23 14.95 -10.40
N ASP A 324 -2.24 16.23 -10.79
CA ASP A 324 -1.94 16.66 -12.16
C ASP A 324 -0.60 16.09 -12.68
N SER A 325 0.32 15.71 -11.75
CA SER A 325 1.54 14.95 -12.03
C SER A 325 1.32 13.52 -12.57
N MET A 326 0.16 12.91 -12.36
CA MET A 326 -0.17 11.59 -12.95
C MET A 326 -0.68 11.72 -14.39
N GLU A 327 -1.26 12.86 -14.78
CA GLU A 327 -1.71 13.13 -16.16
C GLU A 327 -0.55 13.65 -17.04
N ALA A 328 0.41 14.40 -16.47
CA ALA A 328 1.54 14.95 -17.21
C ALA A 328 2.51 13.87 -17.73
N SER A 329 2.71 12.76 -17.00
CA SER A 329 3.60 11.67 -17.45
C SER A 329 3.01 10.81 -18.59
N ALA A 330 1.73 10.97 -18.91
CA ALA A 330 1.08 10.26 -20.02
C ALA A 330 1.27 10.96 -21.36
N ALA A 331 1.65 12.25 -21.36
CA ALA A 331 1.85 13.04 -22.58
C ALA A 331 3.30 12.96 -23.11
N ASP A 332 4.28 12.67 -22.25
CA ASP A 332 5.69 12.67 -22.64
C ASP A 332 6.15 11.35 -23.33
N ASP A 333 5.42 10.26 -23.18
CA ASP A 333 5.78 8.97 -23.82
C ASP A 333 5.34 8.86 -25.30
N ALA A 334 4.63 9.86 -25.84
CA ALA A 334 4.12 9.81 -27.22
C ALA A 334 5.02 10.51 -28.27
N THR A 335 6.13 11.16 -27.87
CA THR A 335 7.04 11.87 -28.80
C THR A 335 8.50 11.49 -28.57
N GLY A 336 8.80 10.22 -28.73
CA GLY A 336 10.18 9.70 -28.77
C GLY A 336 10.67 9.55 -30.20
N GLU A 337 10.99 10.63 -30.91
CA GLU A 337 11.76 10.58 -32.13
C GLU A 337 13.19 11.09 -31.91
N MET A 338 14.11 10.31 -32.41
CA MET A 338 15.55 10.41 -32.34
C MET A 338 16.11 11.73 -32.86
N ALA A 339 17.00 12.37 -32.12
CA ALA A 339 18.04 13.21 -32.72
C ALA A 339 19.34 13.02 -31.91
N GLY A 340 20.33 12.54 -32.64
CA GLY A 340 21.66 12.27 -32.09
C GLY A 340 22.60 13.45 -32.23
N SER A 341 23.77 13.23 -31.63
CA SER A 341 25.10 13.83 -31.86
C SER A 341 25.52 15.07 -31.08
N ALA A 342 26.47 14.84 -30.20
CA ALA A 342 27.90 15.26 -30.25
C ALA A 342 28.20 16.73 -29.84
N ASP A 343 28.94 16.95 -28.84
CA ASP A 343 30.33 17.25 -28.75
C ASP A 343 30.74 18.02 -27.47
N ALA A 344 31.91 17.68 -27.06
CA ALA A 344 32.75 18.05 -25.96
C ALA A 344 32.96 19.56 -25.69
N ALA A 345 33.23 19.92 -24.46
CA ALA A 345 34.48 20.50 -23.94
C ALA A 345 34.32 21.04 -22.51
N GLY A 346 35.31 20.69 -21.67
CA GLY A 346 35.45 21.05 -20.27
C GLY A 346 36.06 22.46 -20.05
N PRO A 347 36.86 22.64 -18.96
CA PRO A 347 36.37 23.18 -17.68
C PRO A 347 36.94 24.58 -17.37
N ALA A 348 36.46 25.30 -16.37
CA ALA A 348 37.26 26.33 -15.71
C ALA A 348 36.75 26.63 -14.29
N ASP A 349 37.73 26.64 -13.41
CA ASP A 349 37.77 27.08 -12.02
C ASP A 349 37.17 28.45 -11.74
N SER A 350 36.67 28.67 -10.52
CA SER A 350 37.31 29.60 -9.60
C SER A 350 36.57 29.72 -8.27
N ALA A 351 37.37 29.72 -7.23
CA ALA A 351 37.07 29.92 -5.83
C ALA A 351 36.70 31.37 -5.50
N GLY A 352 35.99 31.56 -4.39
CA GLY A 352 35.77 32.88 -3.79
C GLY A 352 35.07 32.80 -2.45
N SER A 353 35.87 32.97 -1.43
CA SER A 353 35.75 33.00 0.00
C SER A 353 34.75 33.99 0.62
N ALA A 354 34.17 33.60 1.77
CA ALA A 354 34.00 34.28 3.06
C ALA A 354 33.36 35.68 3.08
N ASP A 355 32.35 35.91 3.93
CA ASP A 355 32.53 36.46 5.28
C ASP A 355 31.21 36.60 6.05
N SER A 356 31.37 36.50 7.33
CA SER A 356 30.52 36.67 8.49
C SER A 356 29.74 37.99 8.59
N ALA A 357 28.57 37.98 9.28
CA ALA A 357 28.33 38.85 10.43
C ALA A 357 26.96 38.59 11.10
N ASP A 358 27.02 38.53 12.40
CA ASP A 358 25.99 38.59 13.44
C ASP A 358 24.94 39.70 13.28
N SER A 359 23.69 39.43 13.71
CA SER A 359 23.02 40.32 14.67
C SER A 359 21.77 39.66 15.29
N ALA A 360 21.74 39.68 16.61
CA ALA A 360 20.62 39.34 17.46
C ALA A 360 19.50 40.40 17.37
N GLY A 361 18.25 39.94 17.46
CA GLY A 361 17.06 40.80 17.58
C GLY A 361 15.95 40.05 18.32
N SER A 362 15.61 40.60 19.45
CA SER A 362 14.68 40.14 20.49
C SER A 362 13.23 39.98 20.08
N ALA A 363 12.58 39.09 20.81
CA ALA A 363 11.17 38.84 21.13
C ALA A 363 10.14 39.95 20.78
N ASP A 364 9.00 39.50 20.23
CA ASP A 364 7.73 39.96 20.80
C ASP A 364 6.61 38.89 20.56
N SER A 365 5.85 38.69 21.63
CA SER A 365 4.74 37.80 21.79
C SER A 365 3.46 38.47 21.30
N THR A 366 2.79 37.95 20.26
CA THR A 366 1.36 38.20 20.09
C THR A 366 0.65 36.93 19.62
N GLY A 367 -0.35 36.54 20.40
CA GLY A 367 -1.18 35.39 20.17
C GLY A 367 -1.97 35.47 18.89
N PHE A 368 -1.96 34.37 18.16
CA PHE A 368 -2.94 34.10 17.10
C PHE A 368 -3.85 32.95 17.55
N ALA A 369 -5.03 33.34 18.00
CA ALA A 369 -6.16 32.44 18.08
C ALA A 369 -6.64 32.18 16.65
N GLY A 370 -6.10 31.16 16.01
CA GLY A 370 -6.62 30.63 14.77
C GLY A 370 -7.78 29.68 15.08
N SER A 371 -8.98 30.05 14.70
CA SER A 371 -10.18 29.21 14.71
C SER A 371 -9.87 27.89 14.00
N ALA A 372 -9.81 26.80 14.76
CA ALA A 372 -9.85 25.45 14.22
C ALA A 372 -11.20 25.27 13.56
N GLY A 373 -11.21 25.32 12.22
CA GLY A 373 -12.31 24.79 11.44
C GLY A 373 -12.37 23.29 11.74
N SER A 374 -13.45 22.86 12.37
CA SER A 374 -13.76 21.46 12.58
C SER A 374 -13.96 20.79 11.22
N ALA A 375 -12.86 20.27 10.63
CA ALA A 375 -12.96 19.31 9.55
C ALA A 375 -13.66 18.09 10.14
N ASP A 376 -14.80 17.74 9.55
CA ASP A 376 -15.69 16.66 9.96
C ASP A 376 -14.92 15.32 9.98
N SER A 377 -14.35 14.98 11.14
CA SER A 377 -13.63 13.73 11.39
C SER A 377 -14.50 12.48 11.18
N GLY A 378 -15.81 12.64 11.04
CA GLY A 378 -16.78 11.57 10.81
C GLY A 378 -16.78 11.03 9.38
N ASP A 379 -16.44 11.85 8.39
CA ASP A 379 -16.48 11.46 6.96
C ASP A 379 -15.21 10.71 6.53
N GLU A 380 -14.07 11.02 7.17
CA GLU A 380 -12.78 10.36 6.88
C GLU A 380 -12.76 8.88 7.36
N VAL A 381 -13.50 8.56 8.43
CA VAL A 381 -13.65 7.18 8.94
C VAL A 381 -14.58 6.32 8.07
N ARG A 382 -15.39 6.93 7.22
CA ARG A 382 -16.39 6.22 6.39
C ARG A 382 -15.83 5.71 5.07
N ARG A 383 -14.72 6.25 4.57
CA ARG A 383 -14.14 5.88 3.29
C ARG A 383 -13.01 4.88 3.44
N CYS A 384 -12.87 3.98 2.45
CA CYS A 384 -11.74 3.09 2.41
C CYS A 384 -10.45 3.88 2.13
N PRO A 385 -9.45 3.83 3.02
CA PRO A 385 -8.22 4.58 2.82
C PRO A 385 -7.30 3.98 1.76
N SER A 386 -7.56 2.73 1.29
CA SER A 386 -6.68 1.99 0.40
C SER A 386 -7.31 1.77 -0.97
N THR A 387 -7.37 2.85 -1.76
CA THR A 387 -7.86 2.83 -3.14
C THR A 387 -6.75 2.46 -4.13
N GLY A 388 -7.12 2.11 -5.37
CA GLY A 388 -6.15 1.83 -6.43
C GLY A 388 -5.14 2.95 -6.64
N ILE A 389 -5.58 4.22 -6.63
CA ILE A 389 -4.70 5.38 -6.84
C ILE A 389 -3.68 5.52 -5.70
N THR A 390 -4.13 5.45 -4.44
CA THR A 390 -3.22 5.59 -3.31
C THR A 390 -2.24 4.42 -3.20
N ALA A 391 -2.68 3.22 -3.55
CA ALA A 391 -1.86 2.02 -3.51
C ALA A 391 -0.83 1.95 -4.66
N ALA A 392 -1.17 2.46 -5.84
CA ALA A 392 -0.27 2.46 -6.99
C ALA A 392 1.00 3.29 -6.76
N ARG A 393 0.93 4.38 -5.98
CA ARG A 393 2.10 5.19 -5.62
C ARG A 393 3.18 4.36 -4.91
N THR A 394 2.78 3.39 -4.11
CA THR A 394 3.71 2.44 -3.48
C THR A 394 4.53 1.66 -4.50
N ASN A 395 3.91 1.17 -5.57
CA ASN A 395 4.62 0.47 -6.63
C ASN A 395 5.63 1.37 -7.33
N ARG A 396 5.28 2.64 -7.60
CA ARG A 396 6.20 3.62 -8.20
C ARG A 396 7.43 3.86 -7.33
N VAL A 397 7.25 4.03 -6.02
CA VAL A 397 8.37 4.19 -5.07
C VAL A 397 9.25 2.93 -5.03
N MET A 398 8.65 1.73 -5.03
CA MET A 398 9.41 0.47 -5.04
C MET A 398 10.27 0.32 -6.30
N GLU A 399 9.74 0.67 -7.47
CA GLU A 399 10.51 0.66 -8.71
C GLU A 399 11.70 1.62 -8.66
N ALA A 400 11.50 2.84 -8.17
CA ALA A 400 12.56 3.82 -8.04
C ALA A 400 13.66 3.34 -7.07
N LEU A 401 13.28 2.76 -5.93
CA LEU A 401 14.22 2.22 -4.95
C LEU A 401 15.00 1.00 -5.48
N THR A 402 14.43 0.24 -6.40
CA THR A 402 15.13 -0.90 -7.04
C THR A 402 15.84 -0.51 -8.34
N GLY A 403 15.89 0.77 -8.70
CA GLY A 403 16.55 1.28 -9.90
C GLY A 403 15.88 0.91 -11.23
N LYS A 404 14.63 0.41 -11.19
CA LYS A 404 13.90 -0.01 -12.39
C LYS A 404 13.25 1.17 -13.13
N ASN A 405 12.85 2.20 -12.38
CA ASN A 405 12.18 3.38 -12.95
C ASN A 405 12.38 4.57 -11.98
N PRO A 406 13.30 5.51 -12.25
CA PRO A 406 13.54 6.66 -11.39
C PRO A 406 12.30 7.57 -11.32
N MET A 407 12.06 8.14 -10.14
CA MET A 407 10.96 9.09 -9.91
C MET A 407 11.34 10.50 -10.30
#